data_66f459fb6aff40c548345a0e8886bc96
#
_entry.id   66f459fb6aff40c548345a0e8886bc96
#
_cell.length_a   1.000
_cell.length_b   1.000
_cell.length_c   1.000
_cell.angle_alpha   90.00
_cell.angle_beta   90.00
_cell.angle_gamma   90.00
#
_symmetry.space_group_name_H-M   'P 1'
#
loop_
_entity.id
_entity.type
_entity.pdbx_description
1 polymer ?
#
loop_
_entity_poly.entity_id
_entity_poly.type
_entity_poly.pdbx_seq_one_letter_code
_entity_poly.pdbx_strand_id
1 'polypeptide(L)'
;MTKSFGGVRALRGVDLEVRPGEVHCVLGQNGAGKSTLIKTLAGVHRPDGGQISWLGDDVEIDSPQAAIELGIATMYQELDVVDGLSIAENIFLGHEIAKGGFTRRSEAARQTTELLRRLGHARLSPHTEVGSLSAANKQIVSMARALSHDIKLIIMDEPSAVLDTEEVKNLFAVVRELTGAGIAVVYITHRLEEIREIGDRITVLKDGRTTAVGLPAAETPTAELIRLMTGREVANVFPERAPVASDAPVVLDVEGLELDGVFSDVSFSVRAGEVVGLAGLVGSGRSEILETVYGARKATAGRVRVRDKVLPRGSVRAAVGAGIGLSPEERKSQGLVLDEPIFVNISLASLKRFAKGGFLDDRAARKIAREQIDAFELRPADPDRPARTLSGGNQQKILLARWLVHGTDVLLLDEPTRGVDVGARAEIYALIRDLAAAGNAVVVVSSEIEEVLGLADVVLVVADGRILRTLPSHQIDEHGVLDLVMKGSAA
;
A
#
# COMPACT_ATOMS: atom_id res chain seq x y z
N MET A 1 12.60 15.88 -20.43
CA MET A 1 11.18 15.77 -20.85
C MET A 1 10.30 16.63 -19.94
N THR A 2 9.28 17.35 -20.49
CA THR A 2 8.33 18.18 -19.73
C THR A 2 6.90 17.89 -20.15
N LYS A 3 5.93 17.99 -19.19
CA LYS A 3 4.50 17.82 -19.45
C LYS A 3 3.64 18.57 -18.45
N SER A 4 2.60 19.24 -18.94
CA SER A 4 1.65 20.01 -18.12
C SER A 4 0.20 19.63 -18.44
N PHE A 5 -0.68 19.73 -17.44
CA PHE A 5 -2.12 19.50 -17.57
C PHE A 5 -2.87 20.59 -16.82
N GLY A 6 -3.72 21.37 -17.50
CA GLY A 6 -4.59 22.35 -16.86
C GLY A 6 -3.85 23.35 -15.94
N GLY A 7 -2.61 23.75 -16.30
CA GLY A 7 -1.78 24.65 -15.48
C GLY A 7 -0.89 23.96 -14.45
N VAL A 8 -1.05 22.65 -14.22
CA VAL A 8 -0.17 21.86 -13.33
C VAL A 8 0.94 21.23 -14.15
N ARG A 9 2.20 21.52 -13.82
CA ARG A 9 3.37 20.90 -14.44
C ARG A 9 3.63 19.54 -13.79
N ALA A 10 3.23 18.45 -14.46
CA ALA A 10 3.41 17.08 -13.99
C ALA A 10 4.86 16.58 -14.22
N LEU A 11 5.49 16.94 -15.35
CA LEU A 11 6.91 16.73 -15.60
C LEU A 11 7.58 18.08 -15.81
N ARG A 12 8.68 18.33 -15.07
CA ARG A 12 9.37 19.63 -15.01
C ARG A 12 10.85 19.55 -15.46
N GLY A 13 11.20 18.51 -16.18
CA GLY A 13 12.55 18.14 -16.57
C GLY A 13 12.89 16.77 -16.02
N VAL A 14 12.42 15.72 -16.73
CA VAL A 14 12.72 14.33 -16.39
C VAL A 14 13.71 13.79 -17.39
N ASP A 15 14.79 13.22 -16.88
CA ASP A 15 15.81 12.49 -17.61
C ASP A 15 15.75 11.02 -17.19
N LEU A 16 15.76 10.12 -18.17
CA LEU A 16 15.76 8.67 -18.01
C LEU A 16 16.65 8.06 -19.09
N GLU A 17 17.53 7.16 -18.68
CA GLU A 17 18.36 6.37 -19.58
C GLU A 17 18.17 4.89 -19.23
N VAL A 18 17.77 4.10 -20.22
CA VAL A 18 17.54 2.65 -20.06
C VAL A 18 18.43 1.90 -21.05
N ARG A 19 19.13 0.87 -20.59
CA ARG A 19 20.04 0.05 -21.38
C ARG A 19 19.39 -1.27 -21.79
N PRO A 20 19.74 -1.84 -22.95
CA PRO A 20 19.26 -3.16 -23.33
C PRO A 20 19.62 -4.21 -22.27
N GLY A 21 18.67 -5.07 -21.93
CA GLY A 21 18.88 -6.17 -21.00
C GLY A 21 19.05 -5.78 -19.53
N GLU A 22 18.73 -4.52 -19.15
CA GLU A 22 18.74 -4.10 -17.73
C GLU A 22 17.33 -4.01 -17.15
N VAL A 23 17.23 -4.20 -15.85
CA VAL A 23 16.10 -3.78 -15.03
C VAL A 23 16.38 -2.38 -14.51
N HIS A 24 15.74 -1.39 -15.12
CA HIS A 24 15.84 0.00 -14.71
C HIS A 24 14.68 0.37 -13.79
N CYS A 25 14.96 0.54 -12.51
CA CYS A 25 13.96 0.89 -11.51
C CYS A 25 13.67 2.38 -11.51
N VAL A 26 12.37 2.76 -11.53
CA VAL A 26 11.94 4.15 -11.39
C VAL A 26 11.26 4.33 -10.06
N LEU A 27 11.91 5.07 -9.17
CA LEU A 27 11.45 5.40 -7.83
C LEU A 27 10.87 6.80 -7.76
N GLY A 28 9.93 7.00 -6.85
CA GLY A 28 9.38 8.32 -6.52
C GLY A 28 8.10 8.21 -5.71
N GLN A 29 7.78 9.25 -4.96
CA GLN A 29 6.51 9.33 -4.21
C GLN A 29 5.28 9.38 -5.13
N ASN A 30 4.09 9.24 -4.54
CA ASN A 30 2.84 9.49 -5.26
C ASN A 30 2.80 10.96 -5.70
N GLY A 31 2.47 11.19 -6.97
CA GLY A 31 2.52 12.53 -7.56
C GLY A 31 3.91 12.98 -8.06
N ALA A 32 4.97 12.17 -7.92
CA ALA A 32 6.30 12.49 -8.43
C ALA A 32 6.40 12.57 -9.97
N GLY A 33 5.34 12.17 -10.70
CA GLY A 33 5.29 12.20 -12.15
C GLY A 33 5.49 10.83 -12.82
N LYS A 34 5.63 9.73 -12.07
CA LYS A 34 5.87 8.37 -12.61
C LYS A 34 4.84 7.97 -13.66
N SER A 35 3.55 8.00 -13.32
CA SER A 35 2.46 7.62 -14.25
C SER A 35 2.37 8.55 -15.46
N THR A 36 2.75 9.84 -15.32
CA THR A 36 2.82 10.76 -16.47
C THR A 36 3.98 10.39 -17.39
N LEU A 37 5.14 10.04 -16.81
CA LEU A 37 6.30 9.57 -17.59
C LEU A 37 5.95 8.30 -18.36
N ILE A 38 5.35 7.29 -17.70
CA ILE A 38 4.89 6.05 -18.34
C ILE A 38 3.96 6.35 -19.51
N LYS A 39 2.89 7.11 -19.26
CA LYS A 39 1.89 7.46 -20.27
C LYS A 39 2.49 8.25 -21.45
N THR A 40 3.57 8.98 -21.21
CA THR A 40 4.30 9.67 -22.27
C THR A 40 5.15 8.69 -23.08
N LEU A 41 5.86 7.76 -22.45
CA LEU A 41 6.63 6.73 -23.15
C LEU A 41 5.73 5.71 -23.88
N ALA A 42 4.53 5.47 -23.34
CA ALA A 42 3.51 4.63 -23.96
C ALA A 42 2.69 5.35 -25.07
N GLY A 43 3.01 6.61 -25.41
CA GLY A 43 2.33 7.35 -26.47
C GLY A 43 0.92 7.86 -26.13
N VAL A 44 0.46 7.71 -24.87
CA VAL A 44 -0.84 8.24 -24.42
C VAL A 44 -0.82 9.76 -24.29
N HIS A 45 0.33 10.32 -23.93
CA HIS A 45 0.54 11.76 -23.80
C HIS A 45 1.74 12.20 -24.65
N ARG A 46 1.58 13.23 -25.44
CA ARG A 46 2.72 13.90 -26.09
C ARG A 46 3.45 14.77 -25.08
N PRO A 47 4.79 14.76 -25.02
CA PRO A 47 5.53 15.71 -24.20
C PRO A 47 5.33 17.15 -24.69
N ASP A 48 5.40 18.13 -23.79
CA ASP A 48 5.35 19.55 -24.15
C ASP A 48 6.73 20.06 -24.56
N GLY A 49 7.81 19.33 -24.20
CA GLY A 49 9.19 19.64 -24.58
C GLY A 49 10.15 18.54 -24.12
N GLY A 50 11.34 18.56 -24.69
CA GLY A 50 12.34 17.50 -24.59
C GLY A 50 12.29 16.58 -25.79
N GLN A 51 13.12 15.53 -25.78
CA GLN A 51 13.22 14.56 -26.86
C GLN A 51 13.28 13.14 -26.31
N ILE A 52 12.86 12.18 -27.11
CA ILE A 52 12.97 10.74 -26.84
C ILE A 52 13.92 10.19 -27.91
N SER A 53 15.02 9.58 -27.46
CA SER A 53 15.93 8.85 -28.33
C SER A 53 15.69 7.35 -28.15
N TRP A 54 15.48 6.64 -29.24
CA TRP A 54 15.23 5.21 -29.28
C TRP A 54 16.24 4.51 -30.16
N LEU A 55 17.09 3.64 -29.57
CA LEU A 55 18.17 2.94 -30.26
C LEU A 55 19.14 3.87 -31.01
N GLY A 56 19.30 5.11 -30.54
CA GLY A 56 20.19 6.13 -31.12
C GLY A 56 19.52 7.15 -32.03
N ASP A 57 18.26 6.90 -32.44
CA ASP A 57 17.50 7.80 -33.29
C ASP A 57 16.48 8.62 -32.45
N ASP A 58 16.30 9.87 -32.80
CA ASP A 58 15.25 10.69 -32.20
C ASP A 58 13.88 10.27 -32.76
N VAL A 59 12.92 10.00 -31.85
CA VAL A 59 11.59 9.52 -32.23
C VAL A 59 10.49 10.37 -31.57
N GLU A 60 9.37 10.47 -32.28
CA GLU A 60 8.12 10.99 -31.70
C GLU A 60 7.17 9.81 -31.45
N ILE A 61 6.73 9.66 -30.20
CA ILE A 61 5.74 8.65 -29.81
C ILE A 61 4.42 9.39 -29.62
N ASP A 62 3.58 9.39 -30.64
CA ASP A 62 2.37 10.18 -30.69
C ASP A 62 1.07 9.39 -30.43
N SER A 63 1.19 8.07 -30.35
CA SER A 63 0.10 7.14 -30.09
C SER A 63 0.61 5.85 -29.42
N PRO A 64 -0.25 5.12 -28.69
CA PRO A 64 0.10 3.80 -28.16
C PRO A 64 0.52 2.80 -29.25
N GLN A 65 -0.08 2.91 -30.44
CA GLN A 65 0.29 2.09 -31.59
C GLN A 65 1.74 2.35 -32.02
N ALA A 66 2.17 3.62 -32.09
CA ALA A 66 3.55 3.97 -32.40
C ALA A 66 4.55 3.43 -31.37
N ALA A 67 4.18 3.43 -30.06
CA ALA A 67 5.01 2.82 -29.02
C ALA A 67 5.18 1.31 -29.24
N ILE A 68 4.09 0.60 -29.54
CA ILE A 68 4.10 -0.84 -29.82
C ILE A 68 4.95 -1.16 -31.07
N GLU A 69 4.82 -0.38 -32.13
CA GLU A 69 5.62 -0.55 -33.37
C GLU A 69 7.12 -0.34 -33.14
N LEU A 70 7.50 0.50 -32.19
CA LEU A 70 8.89 0.64 -31.73
C LEU A 70 9.35 -0.53 -30.86
N GLY A 71 8.44 -1.40 -30.40
CA GLY A 71 8.71 -2.50 -29.48
C GLY A 71 8.65 -2.08 -27.99
N ILE A 72 7.89 -1.03 -27.67
CA ILE A 72 7.65 -0.57 -26.28
C ILE A 72 6.28 -1.08 -25.84
N ALA A 73 6.25 -2.03 -24.90
CA ALA A 73 5.03 -2.50 -24.26
C ALA A 73 4.88 -1.88 -22.86
N THR A 74 3.64 -1.69 -22.43
CA THR A 74 3.35 -1.12 -21.11
C THR A 74 2.30 -1.96 -20.39
N MET A 75 2.57 -2.26 -19.13
CA MET A 75 1.67 -2.87 -18.19
C MET A 75 1.32 -1.82 -17.13
N TYR A 76 0.07 -1.43 -17.09
CA TYR A 76 -0.42 -0.39 -16.18
C TYR A 76 -0.81 -0.95 -14.81
N GLN A 77 -0.80 -0.08 -13.79
CA GLN A 77 -1.23 -0.41 -12.43
C GLN A 77 -2.71 -0.83 -12.36
N GLU A 78 -3.59 -0.15 -13.11
CA GLU A 78 -4.97 -0.58 -13.28
C GLU A 78 -5.04 -1.68 -14.34
N LEU A 79 -5.74 -2.77 -14.03
CA LEU A 79 -5.87 -3.91 -14.93
C LEU A 79 -6.63 -3.50 -16.21
N ASP A 80 -5.96 -3.56 -17.33
CA ASP A 80 -6.46 -3.20 -18.65
C ASP A 80 -7.07 -4.42 -19.41
N VAL A 81 -7.73 -5.30 -18.68
CA VAL A 81 -8.36 -6.51 -19.22
C VAL A 81 -9.89 -6.36 -19.35
N VAL A 82 -10.45 -7.02 -20.34
CA VAL A 82 -11.89 -7.02 -20.61
C VAL A 82 -12.51 -8.28 -20.03
N ASP A 83 -13.31 -8.14 -18.98
CA ASP A 83 -13.88 -9.25 -18.21
C ASP A 83 -14.70 -10.23 -19.04
N GLY A 84 -15.48 -9.76 -20.02
CA GLY A 84 -16.34 -10.58 -20.89
C GLY A 84 -15.64 -11.33 -22.02
N LEU A 85 -14.31 -11.20 -22.14
CA LEU A 85 -13.51 -11.90 -23.13
C LEU A 85 -12.71 -13.03 -22.49
N SER A 86 -12.38 -14.05 -23.31
CA SER A 86 -11.45 -15.11 -22.92
C SER A 86 -10.02 -14.58 -22.75
N ILE A 87 -9.16 -15.35 -22.05
CA ILE A 87 -7.73 -15.03 -21.90
C ILE A 87 -7.09 -14.83 -23.28
N ALA A 88 -7.33 -15.72 -24.24
CA ALA A 88 -6.73 -15.61 -25.58
C ALA A 88 -7.21 -14.35 -26.32
N GLU A 89 -8.50 -14.01 -26.21
CA GLU A 89 -9.03 -12.79 -26.83
C GLU A 89 -8.49 -11.53 -26.16
N ASN A 90 -8.28 -11.54 -24.83
CA ASN A 90 -7.64 -10.43 -24.13
C ASN A 90 -6.18 -10.22 -24.54
N ILE A 91 -5.42 -11.31 -24.65
CA ILE A 91 -3.98 -11.24 -25.01
C ILE A 91 -3.80 -10.65 -26.42
N PHE A 92 -4.61 -11.08 -27.38
CA PHE A 92 -4.48 -10.65 -28.77
C PHE A 92 -5.44 -9.52 -29.16
N LEU A 93 -6.08 -8.86 -28.21
CA LEU A 93 -6.99 -7.75 -28.47
C LEU A 93 -6.27 -6.58 -29.19
N GLY A 94 -6.76 -6.23 -30.38
CA GLY A 94 -6.21 -5.14 -31.21
C GLY A 94 -5.05 -5.54 -32.11
N HIS A 95 -4.57 -6.81 -32.03
CA HIS A 95 -3.58 -7.39 -32.93
C HIS A 95 -3.88 -8.87 -33.19
N GLU A 96 -5.14 -9.16 -33.46
CA GLU A 96 -5.65 -10.51 -33.65
C GLU A 96 -4.88 -11.28 -34.72
N ILE A 97 -4.56 -12.55 -34.40
CA ILE A 97 -3.92 -13.44 -35.37
C ILE A 97 -4.93 -13.77 -36.47
N ALA A 98 -4.74 -13.20 -37.65
CA ALA A 98 -5.66 -13.34 -38.78
C ALA A 98 -4.94 -13.80 -40.03
N LYS A 99 -5.67 -14.48 -40.94
CA LYS A 99 -5.23 -14.84 -42.30
C LYS A 99 -6.41 -14.71 -43.24
N GLY A 100 -6.25 -13.91 -44.29
CA GLY A 100 -7.30 -13.72 -45.31
C GLY A 100 -8.58 -13.08 -44.75
N GLY A 101 -8.47 -12.19 -43.74
CA GLY A 101 -9.60 -11.51 -43.10
C GLY A 101 -10.32 -12.34 -42.02
N PHE A 102 -9.87 -13.56 -41.70
CA PHE A 102 -10.46 -14.42 -40.67
C PHE A 102 -9.49 -14.61 -39.50
N THR A 103 -9.99 -14.48 -38.27
CA THR A 103 -9.23 -14.72 -37.04
C THR A 103 -8.91 -16.21 -36.87
N ARG A 104 -7.66 -16.50 -36.49
CA ARG A 104 -7.18 -17.89 -36.25
C ARG A 104 -7.21 -18.21 -34.76
N ARG A 105 -8.39 -18.47 -34.22
CA ARG A 105 -8.63 -18.74 -32.79
C ARG A 105 -7.77 -19.88 -32.23
N SER A 106 -7.57 -20.97 -32.98
CA SER A 106 -6.72 -22.08 -32.55
C SER A 106 -5.25 -21.71 -32.42
N GLU A 107 -4.76 -20.85 -33.29
CA GLU A 107 -3.38 -20.36 -33.23
C GLU A 107 -3.20 -19.40 -32.05
N ALA A 108 -4.17 -18.48 -31.83
CA ALA A 108 -4.19 -17.60 -30.67
C ALA A 108 -4.19 -18.40 -29.37
N ALA A 109 -5.04 -19.43 -29.26
CA ALA A 109 -5.08 -20.31 -28.10
C ALA A 109 -3.75 -21.04 -27.85
N ARG A 110 -3.09 -21.52 -28.92
CA ARG A 110 -1.78 -22.18 -28.82
C ARG A 110 -0.70 -21.23 -28.30
N GLN A 111 -0.61 -20.01 -28.85
CA GLN A 111 0.37 -19.00 -28.42
C GLN A 111 0.06 -18.52 -26.99
N THR A 112 -1.22 -18.35 -26.64
CA THR A 112 -1.64 -18.06 -25.27
C THR A 112 -1.14 -19.12 -24.30
N THR A 113 -1.31 -20.40 -24.62
CA THR A 113 -0.85 -21.51 -23.77
C THR A 113 0.66 -21.46 -23.56
N GLU A 114 1.42 -21.14 -24.60
CA GLU A 114 2.88 -21.00 -24.49
C GLU A 114 3.29 -19.80 -23.63
N LEU A 115 2.65 -18.64 -23.80
CA LEU A 115 2.88 -17.45 -22.97
C LEU A 115 2.55 -17.73 -21.49
N LEU A 116 1.38 -18.33 -21.21
CA LEU A 116 0.99 -18.67 -19.84
C LEU A 116 1.95 -19.70 -19.21
N ARG A 117 2.43 -20.68 -19.98
CA ARG A 117 3.43 -21.65 -19.53
C ARG A 117 4.74 -20.97 -19.16
N ARG A 118 5.21 -20.04 -19.99
CA ARG A 118 6.42 -19.23 -19.74
C ARG A 118 6.29 -18.39 -18.47
N LEU A 119 5.10 -17.86 -18.21
CA LEU A 119 4.78 -17.11 -16.98
C LEU A 119 4.55 -17.99 -15.74
N GLY A 120 4.72 -19.34 -15.83
CA GLY A 120 4.51 -20.27 -14.71
C GLY A 120 3.03 -20.63 -14.48
N HIS A 121 2.11 -20.20 -15.32
CA HIS A 121 0.65 -20.38 -15.17
C HIS A 121 0.06 -21.34 -16.21
N ALA A 122 0.73 -22.46 -16.48
CA ALA A 122 0.31 -23.49 -17.46
C ALA A 122 -1.10 -24.10 -17.20
N ARG A 123 -1.65 -23.93 -15.99
CA ARG A 123 -2.98 -24.43 -15.62
C ARG A 123 -4.14 -23.55 -16.11
N LEU A 124 -3.87 -22.30 -16.48
CA LEU A 124 -4.89 -21.40 -16.99
C LEU A 124 -5.26 -21.80 -18.43
N SER A 125 -6.53 -22.01 -18.68
CA SER A 125 -7.00 -22.33 -20.04
C SER A 125 -7.16 -21.06 -20.87
N PRO A 126 -6.65 -20.99 -22.11
CA PRO A 126 -6.84 -19.83 -23.00
C PRO A 126 -8.30 -19.47 -23.26
N HIS A 127 -9.23 -20.39 -23.01
CA HIS A 127 -10.66 -20.19 -23.21
C HIS A 127 -11.41 -19.72 -21.97
N THR A 128 -10.74 -19.59 -20.81
CA THR A 128 -11.34 -19.09 -19.58
C THR A 128 -11.69 -17.61 -19.72
N GLU A 129 -12.91 -17.23 -19.33
CA GLU A 129 -13.37 -15.85 -19.29
C GLU A 129 -12.63 -15.10 -18.17
N VAL A 130 -12.04 -13.94 -18.51
CA VAL A 130 -11.17 -13.17 -17.60
C VAL A 130 -11.93 -12.66 -16.39
N GLY A 131 -13.22 -12.37 -16.52
CA GLY A 131 -14.06 -11.92 -15.40
C GLY A 131 -14.12 -12.90 -14.22
N SER A 132 -13.92 -14.20 -14.47
CA SER A 132 -13.92 -15.25 -13.45
C SER A 132 -12.58 -15.42 -12.71
N LEU A 133 -11.53 -14.72 -13.15
CA LEU A 133 -10.20 -14.86 -12.60
C LEU A 133 -10.00 -14.01 -11.33
N SER A 134 -9.09 -14.47 -10.45
CA SER A 134 -8.57 -13.63 -9.37
C SER A 134 -7.81 -12.41 -9.90
N ALA A 135 -7.63 -11.38 -9.07
CA ALA A 135 -6.87 -10.19 -9.45
C ALA A 135 -5.43 -10.54 -9.89
N ALA A 136 -4.78 -11.48 -9.19
CA ALA A 136 -3.45 -11.97 -9.55
C ALA A 136 -3.43 -12.64 -10.94
N ASN A 137 -4.38 -13.51 -11.25
CA ASN A 137 -4.47 -14.14 -12.55
C ASN A 137 -4.79 -13.14 -13.68
N LYS A 138 -5.59 -12.10 -13.41
CA LYS A 138 -5.82 -10.99 -14.34
C LYS A 138 -4.51 -10.23 -14.63
N GLN A 139 -3.66 -10.05 -13.62
CA GLN A 139 -2.34 -9.46 -13.76
C GLN A 139 -1.44 -10.28 -14.71
N ILE A 140 -1.46 -11.62 -14.57
CA ILE A 140 -0.74 -12.54 -15.48
C ILE A 140 -1.25 -12.42 -16.92
N VAL A 141 -2.57 -12.25 -17.12
CA VAL A 141 -3.14 -12.02 -18.47
C VAL A 141 -2.66 -10.69 -19.05
N SER A 142 -2.63 -9.62 -18.28
CA SER A 142 -2.08 -8.32 -18.71
C SER A 142 -0.60 -8.43 -19.09
N MET A 143 0.20 -9.16 -18.30
CA MET A 143 1.61 -9.42 -18.62
C MET A 143 1.76 -10.26 -19.90
N ALA A 144 0.97 -11.32 -20.06
CA ALA A 144 0.98 -12.16 -21.26
C ALA A 144 0.61 -11.34 -22.52
N ARG A 145 -0.33 -10.39 -22.39
CA ARG A 145 -0.68 -9.45 -23.46
C ARG A 145 0.50 -8.55 -23.82
N ALA A 146 1.21 -7.98 -22.86
CA ALA A 146 2.38 -7.17 -23.14
C ALA A 146 3.48 -7.98 -23.84
N LEU A 147 3.67 -9.25 -23.46
CA LEU A 147 4.66 -10.17 -24.06
C LEU A 147 4.23 -10.80 -25.38
N SER A 148 2.99 -10.58 -25.84
CA SER A 148 2.53 -11.10 -27.13
C SER A 148 3.06 -10.32 -28.35
N HIS A 149 3.64 -9.15 -28.12
CA HIS A 149 4.30 -8.31 -29.11
C HIS A 149 5.80 -8.61 -29.22
N ASP A 150 6.43 -8.20 -30.32
CA ASP A 150 7.91 -8.22 -30.46
C ASP A 150 8.50 -7.01 -29.73
N ILE A 151 8.76 -7.19 -28.44
CA ILE A 151 9.15 -6.11 -27.53
C ILE A 151 10.67 -6.02 -27.37
N LYS A 152 11.15 -4.79 -27.21
CA LYS A 152 12.53 -4.44 -26.82
C LYS A 152 12.58 -3.79 -25.45
N LEU A 153 11.46 -3.18 -25.02
CA LEU A 153 11.28 -2.55 -23.73
C LEU A 153 9.90 -2.91 -23.18
N ILE A 154 9.85 -3.35 -21.94
CA ILE A 154 8.59 -3.43 -21.20
C ILE A 154 8.60 -2.48 -20.01
N ILE A 155 7.55 -1.70 -19.87
CA ILE A 155 7.31 -0.82 -18.70
C ILE A 155 6.29 -1.51 -17.81
N MET A 156 6.64 -1.74 -16.55
CA MET A 156 5.80 -2.40 -15.55
C MET A 156 5.51 -1.41 -14.41
N ASP A 157 4.25 -1.01 -14.25
CA ASP A 157 3.81 -0.06 -13.22
C ASP A 157 3.21 -0.82 -12.03
N GLU A 158 3.96 -0.91 -10.92
CA GLU A 158 3.61 -1.62 -9.69
C GLU A 158 3.12 -3.07 -9.91
N PRO A 159 3.86 -3.91 -10.67
CA PRO A 159 3.36 -5.20 -11.13
C PRO A 159 3.14 -6.22 -10.00
N SER A 160 3.70 -6.01 -8.82
CA SER A 160 3.59 -6.88 -7.64
C SER A 160 2.46 -6.50 -6.66
N ALA A 161 1.72 -5.42 -6.94
CA ALA A 161 0.80 -4.82 -5.95
C ALA A 161 -0.30 -5.77 -5.43
N VAL A 162 -0.72 -6.73 -6.26
CA VAL A 162 -1.81 -7.69 -5.95
C VAL A 162 -1.33 -9.15 -5.90
N LEU A 163 -0.01 -9.38 -6.02
CA LEU A 163 0.59 -10.70 -6.05
C LEU A 163 1.01 -11.16 -4.64
N ASP A 164 0.91 -12.46 -4.39
CA ASP A 164 1.47 -13.08 -3.20
C ASP A 164 3.00 -13.30 -3.34
N THR A 165 3.65 -13.77 -2.27
CA THR A 165 5.11 -13.93 -2.23
C THR A 165 5.64 -14.94 -3.27
N GLU A 166 4.89 -16.00 -3.58
CA GLU A 166 5.28 -17.00 -4.58
C GLU A 166 5.10 -16.44 -6.00
N GLU A 167 4.01 -15.74 -6.23
CA GLU A 167 3.71 -15.06 -7.50
C GLU A 167 4.75 -13.95 -7.79
N VAL A 168 5.20 -13.20 -6.78
CA VAL A 168 6.29 -12.21 -6.91
C VAL A 168 7.60 -12.88 -7.32
N LYS A 169 7.97 -14.04 -6.75
CA LYS A 169 9.15 -14.79 -7.17
C LYS A 169 9.05 -15.24 -8.63
N ASN A 170 7.87 -15.69 -9.06
CA ASN A 170 7.62 -16.06 -10.45
C ASN A 170 7.74 -14.84 -11.39
N LEU A 171 7.19 -13.70 -11.00
CA LEU A 171 7.36 -12.43 -11.72
C LEU A 171 8.85 -12.08 -11.89
N PHE A 172 9.65 -12.18 -10.82
CA PHE A 172 11.07 -11.88 -10.87
C PHE A 172 11.84 -12.86 -11.77
N ALA A 173 11.46 -14.14 -11.78
CA ALA A 173 12.04 -15.12 -12.70
C ALA A 173 11.76 -14.73 -14.17
N VAL A 174 10.55 -14.28 -14.48
CA VAL A 174 10.18 -13.79 -15.82
C VAL A 174 10.97 -12.52 -16.18
N VAL A 175 11.10 -11.57 -15.26
CA VAL A 175 11.88 -10.35 -15.48
C VAL A 175 13.34 -10.70 -15.81
N ARG A 176 13.95 -11.63 -15.07
CA ARG A 176 15.33 -12.11 -15.34
C ARG A 176 15.44 -12.83 -16.68
N GLU A 177 14.42 -13.60 -17.09
CA GLU A 177 14.39 -14.23 -18.41
C GLU A 177 14.33 -13.17 -19.54
N LEU A 178 13.50 -12.14 -19.39
CA LEU A 178 13.38 -11.05 -20.37
C LEU A 178 14.70 -10.30 -20.53
N THR A 179 15.33 -9.91 -19.41
CA THR A 179 16.62 -9.19 -19.47
C THR A 179 17.72 -10.07 -20.00
N GLY A 180 17.73 -11.38 -19.68
CA GLY A 180 18.64 -12.36 -20.26
C GLY A 180 18.47 -12.54 -21.79
N ALA A 181 17.29 -12.25 -22.33
CA ALA A 181 17.01 -12.19 -23.77
C ALA A 181 17.33 -10.83 -24.41
N GLY A 182 17.89 -9.86 -23.64
CA GLY A 182 18.25 -8.53 -24.12
C GLY A 182 17.11 -7.51 -24.10
N ILE A 183 15.92 -7.87 -23.60
CA ILE A 183 14.78 -6.97 -23.43
C ILE A 183 15.03 -6.09 -22.21
N ALA A 184 14.87 -4.77 -22.35
CA ALA A 184 14.95 -3.85 -21.23
C ALA A 184 13.65 -3.85 -20.43
N VAL A 185 13.75 -3.68 -19.11
CA VAL A 185 12.60 -3.58 -18.20
C VAL A 185 12.66 -2.27 -17.43
N VAL A 186 11.67 -1.41 -17.58
CA VAL A 186 11.43 -0.28 -16.66
C VAL A 186 10.47 -0.76 -15.59
N TYR A 187 10.98 -0.91 -14.38
CA TYR A 187 10.25 -1.45 -13.24
C TYR A 187 9.91 -0.33 -12.25
N ILE A 188 8.63 -0.04 -12.10
CA ILE A 188 8.17 1.01 -11.20
C ILE A 188 7.60 0.37 -9.95
N THR A 189 8.20 0.69 -8.81
CA THR A 189 7.75 0.21 -7.52
C THR A 189 8.09 1.25 -6.44
N HIS A 190 7.40 1.19 -5.33
CA HIS A 190 7.76 1.90 -4.11
C HIS A 190 8.36 0.94 -3.05
N ARG A 191 8.47 -0.35 -3.36
CA ARG A 191 9.04 -1.38 -2.48
C ARG A 191 10.54 -1.50 -2.73
N LEU A 192 11.32 -1.10 -1.72
CA LEU A 192 12.78 -1.07 -1.85
C LEU A 192 13.40 -2.47 -1.90
N GLU A 193 12.76 -3.46 -1.27
CA GLU A 193 13.17 -4.87 -1.30
C GLU A 193 13.15 -5.42 -2.73
N GLU A 194 12.11 -5.12 -3.51
CA GLU A 194 12.02 -5.56 -4.90
C GLU A 194 13.16 -4.99 -5.74
N ILE A 195 13.50 -3.71 -5.52
CA ILE A 195 14.59 -3.05 -6.21
C ILE A 195 15.94 -3.71 -5.89
N ARG A 196 16.14 -4.13 -4.64
CA ARG A 196 17.33 -4.86 -4.23
C ARG A 196 17.42 -6.24 -4.88
N GLU A 197 16.29 -6.90 -5.06
CA GLU A 197 16.20 -8.25 -5.60
C GLU A 197 16.47 -8.32 -7.10
N ILE A 198 15.88 -7.36 -7.89
CA ILE A 198 15.91 -7.46 -9.35
C ILE A 198 16.51 -6.27 -10.07
N GLY A 199 16.67 -5.11 -9.41
CA GLY A 199 17.09 -3.87 -10.05
C GLY A 199 18.59 -3.83 -10.37
N ASP A 200 18.95 -3.37 -11.54
CA ASP A 200 20.33 -3.03 -11.92
C ASP A 200 20.64 -1.57 -11.62
N ARG A 201 19.79 -0.66 -12.10
CA ARG A 201 19.97 0.78 -11.97
C ARG A 201 18.67 1.45 -11.53
N ILE A 202 18.79 2.61 -10.87
CA ILE A 202 17.69 3.36 -10.30
C ILE A 202 17.69 4.80 -10.83
N THR A 203 16.54 5.28 -11.27
CA THR A 203 16.26 6.71 -11.46
C THR A 203 15.22 7.15 -10.43
N VAL A 204 15.53 8.23 -9.71
CA VAL A 204 14.64 8.78 -8.67
C VAL A 204 13.94 10.02 -9.16
N LEU A 205 12.61 10.03 -9.06
CA LEU A 205 11.74 11.16 -9.40
C LEU A 205 11.18 11.83 -8.15
N LYS A 206 11.20 13.16 -8.16
CA LYS A 206 10.58 14.01 -7.13
C LYS A 206 9.97 15.25 -7.75
N ASP A 207 8.71 15.56 -7.44
CA ASP A 207 8.00 16.77 -7.87
C ASP A 207 8.10 17.04 -9.40
N GLY A 208 8.03 15.97 -10.20
CA GLY A 208 8.12 16.03 -11.66
C GLY A 208 9.54 16.24 -12.20
N ARG A 209 10.57 16.07 -11.39
CA ARG A 209 11.99 16.18 -11.80
C ARG A 209 12.76 14.92 -11.46
N THR A 210 13.81 14.65 -12.18
CA THR A 210 14.79 13.64 -11.81
C THR A 210 15.75 14.20 -10.77
N THR A 211 15.87 13.54 -9.61
CA THR A 211 16.83 13.89 -8.55
C THR A 211 18.10 13.05 -8.64
N ALA A 212 18.03 11.87 -9.26
CA ALA A 212 19.19 11.04 -9.58
C ALA A 212 18.89 10.15 -10.77
N VAL A 213 19.87 9.87 -11.62
CA VAL A 213 19.78 9.01 -12.80
C VAL A 213 20.77 7.87 -12.71
N GLY A 214 20.32 6.65 -12.90
CA GLY A 214 21.16 5.47 -13.13
C GLY A 214 22.04 5.07 -11.94
N LEU A 215 21.58 5.29 -10.70
CA LEU A 215 22.27 4.81 -9.50
C LEU A 215 22.31 3.28 -9.50
N PRO A 216 23.42 2.64 -9.05
CA PRO A 216 23.47 1.18 -8.92
C PRO A 216 22.52 0.70 -7.83
N ALA A 217 21.59 -0.20 -8.19
CA ALA A 217 20.52 -0.65 -7.28
C ALA A 217 21.05 -1.41 -6.06
N ALA A 218 22.08 -2.25 -6.25
CA ALA A 218 22.65 -3.05 -5.16
C ALA A 218 23.46 -2.22 -4.15
N GLU A 219 24.11 -1.14 -4.60
CA GLU A 219 25.09 -0.40 -3.80
C GLU A 219 24.52 0.85 -3.12
N THR A 220 23.48 1.48 -3.70
CA THR A 220 22.93 2.74 -3.19
C THR A 220 22.22 2.51 -1.86
N PRO A 221 22.65 3.15 -0.75
CA PRO A 221 22.00 2.96 0.55
C PRO A 221 20.51 3.33 0.54
N THR A 222 19.70 2.57 1.27
CA THR A 222 18.25 2.83 1.40
C THR A 222 17.95 4.26 1.90
N ALA A 223 18.71 4.73 2.89
CA ALA A 223 18.60 6.10 3.41
C ALA A 223 18.83 7.17 2.32
N GLU A 224 19.77 6.92 1.40
CA GLU A 224 20.04 7.82 0.28
C GLU A 224 18.88 7.84 -0.72
N LEU A 225 18.31 6.67 -1.06
CA LEU A 225 17.13 6.59 -1.92
C LEU A 225 15.95 7.34 -1.32
N ILE A 226 15.68 7.15 -0.03
CA ILE A 226 14.62 7.85 0.67
C ILE A 226 14.90 9.37 0.69
N ARG A 227 16.13 9.80 0.94
CA ARG A 227 16.53 11.22 0.88
C ARG A 227 16.27 11.82 -0.50
N LEU A 228 16.63 11.13 -1.57
CA LEU A 228 16.41 11.57 -2.94
C LEU A 228 14.92 11.66 -3.31
N MET A 229 14.11 10.72 -2.80
CA MET A 229 12.66 10.70 -3.01
C MET A 229 11.93 11.79 -2.24
N THR A 230 12.32 12.01 -0.97
CA THR A 230 11.61 12.92 -0.05
C THR A 230 12.20 14.31 -0.02
N GLY A 231 13.52 14.44 -0.25
CA GLY A 231 14.32 15.65 -0.07
C GLY A 231 14.61 15.97 1.40
N ARG A 232 14.33 15.03 2.31
CA ARG A 232 14.64 15.15 3.75
C ARG A 232 15.71 14.13 4.10
N GLU A 233 16.66 14.52 4.95
CA GLU A 233 17.57 13.55 5.55
C GLU A 233 16.76 12.63 6.47
N VAL A 234 16.77 11.34 6.17
CA VAL A 234 16.14 10.34 7.02
C VAL A 234 17.14 9.95 8.10
N ALA A 235 17.34 10.83 9.05
CA ALA A 235 18.13 10.49 10.22
C ALA A 235 17.42 9.45 11.10
N ASN A 236 16.07 9.43 11.11
CA ASN A 236 15.26 8.40 11.77
C ASN A 236 13.91 8.29 11.05
N VAL A 237 13.62 7.13 10.46
CA VAL A 237 12.29 6.82 9.92
C VAL A 237 11.27 6.78 11.06
N PHE A 238 11.70 6.33 12.23
CA PHE A 238 10.88 6.25 13.43
C PHE A 238 11.20 7.40 14.39
N PRO A 239 10.17 8.07 14.94
CA PRO A 239 10.35 9.13 15.93
C PRO A 239 10.98 8.59 17.22
N GLU A 240 11.67 9.46 17.96
CA GLU A 240 12.15 9.15 19.30
C GLU A 240 10.98 8.77 20.23
N ARG A 241 11.21 7.78 21.09
CA ARG A 241 10.21 7.28 22.03
C ARG A 241 10.35 8.04 23.34
N ALA A 242 9.31 8.73 23.73
CA ALA A 242 9.23 9.24 25.11
C ALA A 242 9.06 8.04 26.06
N PRO A 243 9.80 7.97 27.17
CA PRO A 243 9.64 6.88 28.12
C PRO A 243 8.25 6.94 28.74
N VAL A 244 7.57 5.79 28.78
CA VAL A 244 6.28 5.65 29.47
C VAL A 244 6.53 5.66 30.98
N ALA A 245 5.80 6.49 31.70
CA ALA A 245 5.93 6.56 33.17
C ALA A 245 5.55 5.21 33.79
N SER A 246 6.35 4.72 34.75
CA SER A 246 6.13 3.40 35.36
C SER A 246 4.81 3.32 36.17
N ASP A 247 4.30 4.47 36.60
CA ASP A 247 3.03 4.64 37.32
C ASP A 247 1.87 5.07 36.41
N ALA A 248 2.08 5.14 35.08
CA ALA A 248 1.02 5.47 34.13
C ALA A 248 -0.16 4.49 34.27
N PRO A 249 -1.42 4.99 34.33
CA PRO A 249 -2.58 4.13 34.50
C PRO A 249 -2.79 3.20 33.31
N VAL A 250 -3.25 1.97 33.62
CA VAL A 250 -3.72 1.05 32.58
C VAL A 250 -5.03 1.60 32.00
N VAL A 251 -5.08 1.82 30.70
CA VAL A 251 -6.26 2.35 29.99
C VAL A 251 -7.02 1.23 29.30
N LEU A 252 -6.32 0.30 28.65
CA LEU A 252 -6.90 -0.89 28.02
C LEU A 252 -6.38 -2.13 28.75
N ASP A 253 -7.29 -3.03 29.09
CA ASP A 253 -6.97 -4.31 29.73
C ASP A 253 -7.79 -5.42 29.04
N VAL A 254 -7.11 -6.41 28.51
CA VAL A 254 -7.65 -7.57 27.79
C VAL A 254 -7.26 -8.82 28.56
N GLU A 255 -8.23 -9.62 28.99
CA GLU A 255 -8.01 -10.80 29.80
C GLU A 255 -8.68 -12.04 29.20
N GLY A 256 -7.88 -13.06 28.87
CA GLY A 256 -8.34 -14.35 28.40
C GLY A 256 -9.28 -14.26 27.19
N LEU A 257 -9.04 -13.32 26.28
CA LEU A 257 -9.91 -13.09 25.14
C LEU A 257 -9.79 -14.25 24.14
N GLU A 258 -10.95 -14.76 23.68
CA GLU A 258 -11.02 -15.88 22.74
C GLU A 258 -12.03 -15.61 21.63
N LEU A 259 -11.73 -16.13 20.45
CA LEU A 259 -12.63 -16.23 19.32
C LEU A 259 -12.46 -17.63 18.69
N ASP A 260 -13.48 -18.48 18.82
CA ASP A 260 -13.42 -19.87 18.38
C ASP A 260 -12.91 -20.02 16.95
N GLY A 261 -11.92 -20.90 16.80
CA GLY A 261 -11.30 -21.22 15.51
C GLY A 261 -10.35 -20.13 14.96
N VAL A 262 -10.12 -19.01 15.71
CA VAL A 262 -9.29 -17.91 15.23
C VAL A 262 -8.15 -17.63 16.21
N PHE A 263 -8.44 -17.36 17.49
CA PHE A 263 -7.43 -17.13 18.53
C PHE A 263 -7.94 -17.52 19.91
N SER A 264 -7.00 -17.80 20.83
CA SER A 264 -7.30 -18.26 22.18
C SER A 264 -6.36 -17.67 23.23
N ASP A 265 -6.91 -17.42 24.43
CA ASP A 265 -6.18 -16.98 25.64
C ASP A 265 -5.31 -15.73 25.43
N VAL A 266 -5.84 -14.73 24.72
CA VAL A 266 -5.15 -13.47 24.48
C VAL A 266 -5.33 -12.54 25.68
N SER A 267 -4.19 -12.20 26.33
CA SER A 267 -4.16 -11.30 27.50
C SER A 267 -3.05 -10.29 27.37
N PHE A 268 -3.38 -9.00 27.49
CA PHE A 268 -2.42 -7.89 27.51
C PHE A 268 -3.06 -6.62 28.08
N SER A 269 -2.22 -5.69 28.49
CA SER A 269 -2.67 -4.37 28.95
C SER A 269 -1.89 -3.26 28.25
N VAL A 270 -2.50 -2.09 28.14
CA VAL A 270 -1.87 -0.89 27.54
C VAL A 270 -2.05 0.29 28.49
N ARG A 271 -0.97 0.96 28.81
CA ARG A 271 -0.96 2.14 29.68
C ARG A 271 -1.20 3.42 28.88
N ALA A 272 -1.57 4.47 29.59
CA ALA A 272 -1.61 5.82 29.01
C ALA A 272 -0.22 6.21 28.50
N GLY A 273 -0.15 6.64 27.23
CA GLY A 273 1.11 7.03 26.58
C GLY A 273 1.91 5.85 26.00
N GLU A 274 1.45 4.64 26.14
CA GLU A 274 2.13 3.43 25.67
C GLU A 274 1.67 3.03 24.27
N VAL A 275 2.62 2.59 23.46
CA VAL A 275 2.36 1.94 22.18
C VAL A 275 2.71 0.45 22.30
N VAL A 276 1.71 -0.42 22.20
CA VAL A 276 1.86 -1.86 22.17
C VAL A 276 1.74 -2.36 20.73
N GLY A 277 2.71 -3.11 20.25
CA GLY A 277 2.72 -3.66 18.91
C GLY A 277 2.45 -5.16 18.89
N LEU A 278 1.60 -5.63 17.99
CA LEU A 278 1.41 -7.05 17.70
C LEU A 278 2.23 -7.43 16.46
N ALA A 279 3.28 -8.23 16.64
CA ALA A 279 4.16 -8.72 15.59
C ALA A 279 3.89 -10.20 15.30
N GLY A 280 3.88 -10.60 14.03
CA GLY A 280 3.65 -11.98 13.61
C GLY A 280 3.41 -12.08 12.12
N LEU A 281 3.29 -13.28 11.57
CA LEU A 281 3.02 -13.50 10.15
C LEU A 281 1.58 -13.10 9.77
N VAL A 282 1.37 -12.87 8.48
CA VAL A 282 0.02 -12.66 7.93
C VAL A 282 -0.84 -13.92 8.24
N GLY A 283 -2.07 -13.68 8.72
CA GLY A 283 -2.97 -14.78 9.11
C GLY A 283 -2.75 -15.30 10.54
N SER A 284 -1.88 -14.71 11.36
CA SER A 284 -1.68 -15.11 12.76
C SER A 284 -2.81 -14.70 13.73
N GLY A 285 -3.86 -14.02 13.26
CA GLY A 285 -5.02 -13.60 14.08
C GLY A 285 -4.94 -12.19 14.64
N ARG A 286 -3.95 -11.38 14.28
CA ARG A 286 -3.71 -10.03 14.84
C ARG A 286 -4.87 -9.05 14.57
N SER A 287 -5.34 -8.95 13.35
CA SER A 287 -6.48 -8.10 12.97
C SER A 287 -7.75 -8.53 13.67
N GLU A 288 -7.99 -9.84 13.76
CA GLU A 288 -9.14 -10.41 14.44
C GLU A 288 -9.12 -10.12 15.95
N ILE A 289 -7.95 -10.08 16.57
CA ILE A 289 -7.79 -9.64 17.98
C ILE A 289 -8.24 -8.17 18.09
N LEU A 290 -7.76 -7.25 17.25
CA LEU A 290 -8.16 -5.85 17.29
C LEU A 290 -9.66 -5.67 17.05
N GLU A 291 -10.21 -6.34 16.02
CA GLU A 291 -11.64 -6.30 15.71
C GLU A 291 -12.50 -6.82 16.89
N THR A 292 -12.01 -7.85 17.60
CA THR A 292 -12.70 -8.42 18.75
C THR A 292 -12.64 -7.48 19.96
N VAL A 293 -11.49 -6.84 20.23
CA VAL A 293 -11.35 -5.80 21.26
C VAL A 293 -12.27 -4.61 20.96
N TYR A 294 -12.38 -4.21 19.70
CA TYR A 294 -13.29 -3.15 19.26
C TYR A 294 -14.77 -3.55 19.30
N GLY A 295 -15.06 -4.85 19.40
CA GLY A 295 -16.42 -5.38 19.40
C GLY A 295 -17.05 -5.53 18.02
N ALA A 296 -16.27 -5.48 16.95
CA ALA A 296 -16.72 -5.81 15.59
C ALA A 296 -16.93 -7.33 15.43
N ARG A 297 -16.11 -8.13 16.14
CA ARG A 297 -16.34 -9.57 16.33
C ARG A 297 -16.76 -9.84 17.75
N LYS A 298 -17.60 -10.86 17.96
CA LYS A 298 -18.11 -11.24 19.29
C LYS A 298 -17.20 -12.30 19.89
N ALA A 299 -16.44 -11.93 20.91
CA ALA A 299 -15.59 -12.86 21.67
C ALA A 299 -16.43 -14.04 22.24
N THR A 300 -15.87 -15.26 22.18
CA THR A 300 -16.45 -16.45 22.79
C THR A 300 -16.14 -16.55 24.28
N ALA A 301 -14.93 -16.13 24.69
CA ALA A 301 -14.52 -16.06 26.08
C ALA A 301 -13.75 -14.76 26.38
N GLY A 302 -13.36 -14.57 27.62
CA GLY A 302 -12.56 -13.43 28.08
C GLY A 302 -13.32 -12.13 28.24
N ARG A 303 -12.60 -11.05 28.53
CA ARG A 303 -13.16 -9.71 28.73
C ARG A 303 -12.22 -8.60 28.26
N VAL A 304 -12.82 -7.50 27.86
CA VAL A 304 -12.13 -6.25 27.52
C VAL A 304 -12.59 -5.18 28.52
N ARG A 305 -11.65 -4.45 29.10
CA ARG A 305 -11.90 -3.35 30.01
C ARG A 305 -11.20 -2.09 29.53
N VAL A 306 -11.90 -0.98 29.55
CA VAL A 306 -11.32 0.34 29.33
C VAL A 306 -11.43 1.10 30.63
N ARG A 307 -10.27 1.45 31.25
CA ARG A 307 -10.20 1.96 32.60
C ARG A 307 -10.95 1.01 33.56
N ASP A 308 -11.97 1.49 34.25
CA ASP A 308 -12.78 0.69 35.19
C ASP A 308 -14.01 0.00 34.57
N LYS A 309 -14.23 0.17 33.25
CA LYS A 309 -15.46 -0.30 32.62
C LYS A 309 -15.23 -1.54 31.77
N VAL A 310 -15.86 -2.65 32.15
CA VAL A 310 -15.93 -3.88 31.36
C VAL A 310 -16.90 -3.67 30.17
N LEU A 311 -16.47 -4.02 28.96
CA LEU A 311 -17.27 -3.87 27.76
C LEU A 311 -18.12 -5.12 27.48
N PRO A 312 -19.35 -4.96 26.98
CA PRO A 312 -20.13 -6.09 26.48
C PRO A 312 -19.48 -6.63 25.20
N ARG A 313 -19.42 -7.96 25.09
CA ARG A 313 -18.84 -8.65 23.94
C ARG A 313 -19.60 -8.35 22.64
N GLY A 314 -18.92 -8.03 21.57
CA GLY A 314 -19.51 -7.81 20.24
C GLY A 314 -20.33 -6.51 20.15
N SER A 315 -19.90 -5.44 20.79
CA SER A 315 -20.60 -4.16 20.77
C SER A 315 -19.68 -2.98 20.43
N VAL A 316 -19.56 -2.67 19.14
CA VAL A 316 -18.84 -1.47 18.65
C VAL A 316 -19.35 -0.20 19.34
N ARG A 317 -20.68 -0.08 19.52
CA ARG A 317 -21.27 1.10 20.19
C ARG A 317 -20.75 1.28 21.63
N ALA A 318 -20.56 0.18 22.35
CA ALA A 318 -20.04 0.23 23.70
C ALA A 318 -18.54 0.57 23.72
N ALA A 319 -17.77 0.01 22.78
CA ALA A 319 -16.35 0.29 22.63
C ALA A 319 -16.10 1.76 22.27
N VAL A 320 -16.77 2.29 21.26
CA VAL A 320 -16.70 3.73 20.89
C VAL A 320 -17.14 4.61 22.06
N GLY A 321 -18.24 4.26 22.74
CA GLY A 321 -18.73 5.01 23.90
C GLY A 321 -17.83 4.93 25.13
N ALA A 322 -16.87 4.01 25.16
CA ALA A 322 -15.84 3.87 26.19
C ALA A 322 -14.50 4.51 25.77
N GLY A 323 -14.44 5.10 24.58
CA GLY A 323 -13.25 5.79 24.08
C GLY A 323 -12.29 4.91 23.29
N ILE A 324 -12.75 3.79 22.68
CA ILE A 324 -11.94 3.00 21.75
C ILE A 324 -12.21 3.48 20.31
N GLY A 325 -11.15 3.79 19.58
CA GLY A 325 -11.16 4.02 18.12
C GLY A 325 -10.42 2.93 17.38
N LEU A 326 -10.93 2.52 16.20
CA LEU A 326 -10.27 1.57 15.29
C LEU A 326 -10.00 2.22 13.94
N SER A 327 -8.75 2.15 13.49
CA SER A 327 -8.37 2.32 12.10
C SER A 327 -8.20 0.92 11.49
N PRO A 328 -9.11 0.45 10.62
CA PRO A 328 -9.07 -0.89 10.08
C PRO A 328 -8.04 -1.03 8.96
N GLU A 329 -7.61 -2.26 8.67
CA GLU A 329 -6.70 -2.62 7.60
C GLU A 329 -7.17 -2.10 6.24
N GLU A 330 -8.43 -2.36 5.88
CA GLU A 330 -9.04 -1.93 4.63
C GLU A 330 -9.71 -0.55 4.76
N ARG A 331 -8.89 0.52 4.84
CA ARG A 331 -9.40 1.89 5.06
C ARG A 331 -10.44 2.35 4.02
N LYS A 332 -10.35 1.88 2.75
CA LYS A 332 -11.25 2.31 1.68
C LYS A 332 -12.64 1.71 1.78
N SER A 333 -12.75 0.46 2.22
CA SER A 333 -14.02 -0.27 2.31
C SER A 333 -14.62 -0.27 3.71
N GLN A 334 -13.78 -0.18 4.76
CA GLN A 334 -14.20 -0.30 6.16
C GLN A 334 -14.02 0.99 6.96
N GLY A 335 -13.05 1.83 6.56
CA GLY A 335 -12.66 3.00 7.34
C GLY A 335 -13.33 4.30 6.89
N LEU A 336 -13.46 4.55 5.60
CA LEU A 336 -13.91 5.82 5.03
C LEU A 336 -15.19 5.67 4.20
N VAL A 337 -16.02 6.71 4.22
CA VAL A 337 -17.07 6.90 3.23
C VAL A 337 -16.48 7.74 2.10
N LEU A 338 -15.97 7.05 1.05
CA LEU A 338 -15.09 7.64 0.04
C LEU A 338 -15.71 8.80 -0.75
N ASP A 339 -17.00 8.71 -1.06
CA ASP A 339 -17.72 9.74 -1.82
C ASP A 339 -18.14 10.95 -0.97
N GLU A 340 -18.07 10.80 0.36
CA GLU A 340 -18.41 11.88 1.28
C GLU A 340 -17.22 12.84 1.51
N PRO A 341 -17.52 14.12 1.82
CA PRO A 341 -16.51 15.12 2.15
C PRO A 341 -15.63 14.74 3.34
N ILE A 342 -14.45 15.35 3.41
CA ILE A 342 -13.51 15.20 4.52
C ILE A 342 -14.17 15.50 5.86
N PHE A 343 -14.96 16.63 5.93
CA PHE A 343 -15.59 17.03 7.19
C PHE A 343 -16.61 16.00 7.69
N VAL A 344 -17.34 15.34 6.79
CA VAL A 344 -18.27 14.24 7.13
C VAL A 344 -17.50 13.06 7.70
N ASN A 345 -16.43 12.65 7.03
CA ASN A 345 -15.59 11.55 7.48
C ASN A 345 -14.95 11.79 8.85
N ILE A 346 -14.46 13.01 9.12
CA ILE A 346 -13.88 13.38 10.42
C ILE A 346 -14.94 13.42 11.52
N SER A 347 -16.14 13.91 11.24
CA SER A 347 -17.21 14.05 12.25
C SER A 347 -18.00 12.77 12.51
N LEU A 348 -17.84 11.72 11.70
CA LEU A 348 -18.68 10.52 11.67
C LEU A 348 -18.82 9.82 13.05
N ALA A 349 -17.73 9.68 13.81
CA ALA A 349 -17.75 9.07 15.14
C ALA A 349 -18.38 10.00 16.22
N SER A 350 -18.54 11.29 15.92
CA SER A 350 -18.93 12.33 16.87
C SER A 350 -20.24 13.05 16.48
N LEU A 351 -21.10 12.43 15.68
CA LEU A 351 -22.35 13.06 15.18
C LEU A 351 -23.21 13.68 16.27
N LYS A 352 -23.28 13.05 17.45
CA LYS A 352 -24.03 13.60 18.60
C LYS A 352 -23.50 14.96 19.06
N ARG A 353 -22.20 15.21 18.97
CA ARG A 353 -21.57 16.49 19.31
C ARG A 353 -22.01 17.61 18.38
N PHE A 354 -22.32 17.27 17.12
CA PHE A 354 -22.72 18.20 16.08
C PHE A 354 -24.23 18.23 15.85
N ALA A 355 -25.02 17.45 16.60
CA ALA A 355 -26.46 17.41 16.46
C ALA A 355 -27.15 18.44 17.39
N LYS A 356 -28.04 19.26 16.82
CA LYS A 356 -28.91 20.19 17.54
C LYS A 356 -30.34 19.99 17.06
N GLY A 357 -31.26 19.66 17.98
CA GLY A 357 -32.66 19.46 17.66
C GLY A 357 -32.97 18.40 16.59
N GLY A 358 -32.09 17.38 16.47
CA GLY A 358 -32.23 16.32 15.47
C GLY A 358 -31.57 16.62 14.12
N PHE A 359 -31.03 17.81 13.91
CA PHE A 359 -30.30 18.21 12.71
C PHE A 359 -28.80 18.32 12.96
N LEU A 360 -27.98 18.02 11.94
CA LEU A 360 -26.53 18.17 12.02
C LEU A 360 -26.12 19.63 11.74
N ASP A 361 -25.24 20.15 12.58
CA ASP A 361 -24.62 21.47 12.39
C ASP A 361 -23.35 21.32 11.53
N ASP A 362 -23.54 21.30 10.21
CA ASP A 362 -22.47 21.18 9.23
C ASP A 362 -21.43 22.30 9.34
N ARG A 363 -21.81 23.49 9.82
CA ARG A 363 -20.87 24.61 9.99
C ARG A 363 -19.88 24.30 11.13
N ALA A 364 -20.40 23.78 12.24
CA ALA A 364 -19.57 23.35 13.35
C ALA A 364 -18.67 22.17 12.95
N ALA A 365 -19.19 21.19 12.21
CA ALA A 365 -18.40 20.06 11.70
C ALA A 365 -17.28 20.51 10.75
N ARG A 366 -17.57 21.43 9.79
CA ARG A 366 -16.55 22.00 8.90
C ARG A 366 -15.48 22.80 9.65
N LYS A 367 -15.89 23.53 10.69
CA LYS A 367 -14.92 24.28 11.51
C LYS A 367 -13.91 23.33 12.17
N ILE A 368 -14.39 22.30 12.87
CA ILE A 368 -13.53 21.30 13.50
C ILE A 368 -12.68 20.56 12.45
N ALA A 369 -13.26 20.22 11.30
CA ALA A 369 -12.50 19.57 10.23
C ALA A 369 -11.36 20.46 9.71
N ARG A 370 -11.53 21.77 9.58
CA ARG A 370 -10.45 22.70 9.21
C ARG A 370 -9.35 22.71 10.26
N GLU A 371 -9.70 22.76 11.54
CA GLU A 371 -8.70 22.68 12.63
C GLU A 371 -7.88 21.38 12.54
N GLN A 372 -8.53 20.25 12.21
CA GLN A 372 -7.83 18.97 12.03
C GLN A 372 -7.01 18.92 10.73
N ILE A 373 -7.52 19.49 9.64
CA ILE A 373 -6.81 19.61 8.36
C ILE A 373 -5.49 20.35 8.57
N ASP A 374 -5.52 21.45 9.33
CA ASP A 374 -4.33 22.23 9.63
C ASP A 374 -3.39 21.48 10.59
N ALA A 375 -3.91 20.88 11.66
CA ALA A 375 -3.12 20.14 12.66
C ALA A 375 -2.40 18.91 12.07
N PHE A 376 -3.05 18.19 11.14
CA PHE A 376 -2.50 17.00 10.48
C PHE A 376 -1.84 17.31 9.13
N GLU A 377 -1.74 18.59 8.77
CA GLU A 377 -1.20 19.04 7.47
C GLU A 377 -1.82 18.31 6.26
N LEU A 378 -3.14 18.10 6.29
CA LEU A 378 -3.86 17.44 5.18
C LEU A 378 -3.78 18.28 3.90
N ARG A 379 -3.51 17.64 2.79
CA ARG A 379 -3.44 18.30 1.47
C ARG A 379 -4.25 17.53 0.42
N PRO A 380 -5.05 18.26 -0.38
CA PRO A 380 -5.34 19.71 -0.30
C PRO A 380 -6.22 20.06 0.91
N ALA A 381 -6.06 21.28 1.44
CA ALA A 381 -6.72 21.77 2.65
C ALA A 381 -8.18 22.25 2.37
N ASP A 382 -9.01 21.36 1.86
CA ASP A 382 -10.40 21.63 1.52
C ASP A 382 -11.33 20.63 2.24
N PRO A 383 -12.09 21.05 3.28
CA PRO A 383 -12.96 20.16 4.04
C PRO A 383 -14.14 19.59 3.24
N ASP A 384 -14.53 20.23 2.15
CA ASP A 384 -15.66 19.81 1.31
C ASP A 384 -15.25 18.84 0.20
N ARG A 385 -13.96 18.51 0.10
CA ARG A 385 -13.43 17.59 -0.91
C ARG A 385 -13.77 16.14 -0.57
N PRO A 386 -14.23 15.32 -1.54
CA PRO A 386 -14.47 13.88 -1.32
C PRO A 386 -13.20 13.13 -0.93
N ALA A 387 -13.30 12.23 0.06
CA ALA A 387 -12.16 11.48 0.59
C ALA A 387 -11.45 10.60 -0.46
N ARG A 388 -12.17 10.09 -1.48
CA ARG A 388 -11.61 9.29 -2.59
C ARG A 388 -10.55 10.02 -3.42
N THR A 389 -10.55 11.37 -3.41
CA THR A 389 -9.62 12.18 -4.20
C THR A 389 -8.27 12.40 -3.51
N LEU A 390 -8.10 11.89 -2.29
CA LEU A 390 -6.90 12.06 -1.49
C LEU A 390 -5.93 10.89 -1.66
N SER A 391 -4.63 11.17 -1.44
CA SER A 391 -3.60 10.13 -1.33
C SER A 391 -3.85 9.22 -0.12
N GLY A 392 -3.26 8.01 -0.15
CA GLY A 392 -3.37 7.04 0.94
C GLY A 392 -2.97 7.60 2.31
N GLY A 393 -1.88 8.36 2.38
CA GLY A 393 -1.44 9.01 3.62
C GLY A 393 -2.45 10.04 4.15
N ASN A 394 -3.03 10.88 3.27
CA ASN A 394 -4.08 11.83 3.68
C ASN A 394 -5.38 11.12 4.10
N GLN A 395 -5.75 10.02 3.46
CA GLN A 395 -6.87 9.18 3.89
C GLN A 395 -6.66 8.61 5.29
N GLN A 396 -5.44 8.14 5.59
CA GLN A 396 -5.08 7.64 6.92
C GLN A 396 -5.16 8.73 7.98
N LYS A 397 -4.65 9.93 7.67
CA LYS A 397 -4.74 11.09 8.56
C LYS A 397 -6.19 11.47 8.90
N ILE A 398 -7.14 11.33 7.95
CA ILE A 398 -8.58 11.54 8.22
C ILE A 398 -9.11 10.53 9.26
N LEU A 399 -8.70 9.26 9.19
CA LEU A 399 -9.09 8.25 10.18
C LEU A 399 -8.57 8.59 11.57
N LEU A 400 -7.32 9.00 11.69
CA LEU A 400 -6.74 9.44 12.96
C LEU A 400 -7.44 10.70 13.48
N ALA A 401 -7.68 11.70 12.62
CA ALA A 401 -8.39 12.91 12.97
C ALA A 401 -9.81 12.65 13.47
N ARG A 402 -10.53 11.69 12.88
CA ARG A 402 -11.87 11.25 13.35
C ARG A 402 -11.85 10.85 14.82
N TRP A 403 -10.88 10.03 15.21
CA TRP A 403 -10.77 9.51 16.57
C TRP A 403 -10.30 10.58 17.55
N LEU A 404 -9.42 11.47 17.11
CA LEU A 404 -9.03 12.62 17.91
C LEU A 404 -10.22 13.57 18.20
N VAL A 405 -11.04 13.86 17.18
CA VAL A 405 -12.27 14.67 17.35
C VAL A 405 -13.28 13.97 18.26
N HIS A 406 -13.32 12.64 18.24
CA HIS A 406 -14.17 11.88 19.14
C HIS A 406 -13.70 11.96 20.60
N GLY A 407 -12.40 12.17 20.84
CA GLY A 407 -11.79 12.16 22.17
C GLY A 407 -11.58 10.73 22.67
N THR A 408 -10.97 9.87 21.82
CA THR A 408 -10.65 8.49 22.19
C THR A 408 -9.48 8.42 23.15
N ASP A 409 -9.56 7.48 24.12
CA ASP A 409 -8.49 7.13 25.05
C ASP A 409 -7.61 6.00 24.49
N VAL A 410 -8.18 5.12 23.65
CA VAL A 410 -7.53 3.94 23.09
C VAL A 410 -7.63 3.99 21.56
N LEU A 411 -6.50 3.85 20.89
CA LEU A 411 -6.41 3.76 19.43
C LEU A 411 -5.92 2.38 19.02
N LEU A 412 -6.74 1.67 18.25
CA LEU A 412 -6.39 0.40 17.62
C LEU A 412 -6.08 0.70 16.14
N LEU A 413 -4.84 0.43 15.72
CA LEU A 413 -4.34 0.75 14.40
C LEU A 413 -3.94 -0.53 13.69
N ASP A 414 -4.72 -0.93 12.71
CA ASP A 414 -4.47 -2.12 11.90
C ASP A 414 -3.87 -1.68 10.54
N GLU A 415 -2.66 -2.10 10.27
CA GLU A 415 -1.88 -1.78 9.07
C GLU A 415 -1.90 -0.27 8.75
N PRO A 416 -1.49 0.63 9.69
CA PRO A 416 -1.70 2.08 9.56
C PRO A 416 -1.00 2.70 8.35
N THR A 417 0.01 2.07 7.80
CA THR A 417 0.79 2.58 6.64
C THR A 417 0.59 1.76 5.36
N ARG A 418 -0.29 0.76 5.36
CA ARG A 418 -0.58 -0.04 4.17
C ARG A 418 -1.06 0.83 3.01
N GLY A 419 -0.36 0.73 1.85
CA GLY A 419 -0.66 1.54 0.66
C GLY A 419 -0.44 3.04 0.86
N VAL A 420 0.46 3.40 1.78
CA VAL A 420 0.96 4.75 1.99
C VAL A 420 2.39 4.82 1.45
N ASP A 421 2.72 5.89 0.76
CA ASP A 421 4.09 6.09 0.26
C ASP A 421 5.10 6.31 1.39
N VAL A 422 6.37 6.00 1.14
CA VAL A 422 7.46 6.01 2.14
C VAL A 422 7.59 7.36 2.86
N GLY A 423 7.35 8.47 2.15
CA GLY A 423 7.45 9.81 2.75
C GLY A 423 6.32 10.09 3.74
N ALA A 424 5.10 9.69 3.40
CA ALA A 424 3.93 9.87 4.26
C ALA A 424 3.92 8.86 5.44
N ARG A 425 4.61 7.71 5.35
CA ARG A 425 4.76 6.78 6.49
C ARG A 425 5.41 7.45 7.69
N ALA A 426 6.52 8.16 7.49
CA ALA A 426 7.21 8.87 8.57
C ALA A 426 6.32 9.92 9.25
N GLU A 427 5.44 10.60 8.50
CA GLU A 427 4.47 11.53 9.07
C GLU A 427 3.40 10.81 9.92
N ILE A 428 2.94 9.63 9.47
CA ILE A 428 2.00 8.80 10.24
C ILE A 428 2.66 8.28 11.51
N TYR A 429 3.92 7.85 11.45
CA TYR A 429 4.67 7.40 12.63
C TYR A 429 4.82 8.52 13.67
N ALA A 430 5.15 9.73 13.21
CA ALA A 430 5.21 10.90 14.08
C ALA A 430 3.84 11.16 14.74
N LEU A 431 2.75 11.16 13.97
CA LEU A 431 1.40 11.33 14.49
C LEU A 431 1.01 10.26 15.52
N ILE A 432 1.35 8.99 15.29
CA ILE A 432 1.08 7.89 16.23
C ILE A 432 1.80 8.14 17.56
N ARG A 433 3.09 8.54 17.49
CA ARG A 433 3.87 8.83 18.70
C ARG A 433 3.39 10.10 19.39
N ASP A 434 2.98 11.14 18.68
CA ASP A 434 2.42 12.36 19.24
C ASP A 434 1.09 12.08 19.95
N LEU A 435 0.23 11.22 19.38
CA LEU A 435 -1.01 10.79 20.03
C LEU A 435 -0.73 9.99 21.30
N ALA A 436 0.26 9.10 21.29
CA ALA A 436 0.70 8.40 22.50
C ALA A 436 1.24 9.38 23.54
N ALA A 437 2.15 10.30 23.15
CA ALA A 437 2.69 11.32 24.04
C ALA A 437 1.60 12.23 24.66
N ALA A 438 0.48 12.42 23.94
CA ALA A 438 -0.70 13.12 24.47
C ALA A 438 -1.51 12.30 25.49
N GLY A 439 -1.11 11.05 25.78
CA GLY A 439 -1.71 10.18 26.80
C GLY A 439 -2.64 9.10 26.25
N ASN A 440 -2.77 8.95 24.94
CA ASN A 440 -3.55 7.84 24.38
C ASN A 440 -2.82 6.50 24.56
N ALA A 441 -3.55 5.44 24.85
CA ALA A 441 -3.09 4.07 24.74
C ALA A 441 -3.21 3.62 23.28
N VAL A 442 -2.13 3.15 22.67
CA VAL A 442 -2.12 2.79 21.24
C VAL A 442 -1.78 1.32 21.08
N VAL A 443 -2.53 0.60 20.25
CA VAL A 443 -2.21 -0.74 19.80
C VAL A 443 -1.99 -0.70 18.29
N VAL A 444 -0.83 -1.18 17.83
CA VAL A 444 -0.45 -1.20 16.41
C VAL A 444 -0.28 -2.64 15.94
N VAL A 445 -0.89 -2.97 14.81
CA VAL A 445 -0.65 -4.19 14.05
C VAL A 445 -0.04 -3.79 12.71
N SER A 446 1.04 -4.44 12.30
CA SER A 446 1.60 -4.32 10.96
C SER A 446 2.16 -5.65 10.47
N SER A 447 2.04 -5.89 9.17
CA SER A 447 2.71 -6.98 8.46
C SER A 447 4.23 -6.74 8.34
N GLU A 448 4.66 -5.48 8.43
CA GLU A 448 6.06 -5.08 8.45
C GLU A 448 6.56 -5.11 9.90
N ILE A 449 7.35 -6.15 10.26
CA ILE A 449 7.86 -6.33 11.63
C ILE A 449 8.69 -5.13 12.08
N GLU A 450 9.49 -4.56 11.18
CA GLU A 450 10.28 -3.35 11.44
C GLU A 450 9.41 -2.15 11.86
N GLU A 451 8.21 -2.00 11.28
CA GLU A 451 7.25 -0.95 11.66
C GLU A 451 6.79 -1.13 13.11
N VAL A 452 6.41 -2.37 13.47
CA VAL A 452 6.00 -2.69 14.85
C VAL A 452 7.16 -2.42 15.81
N LEU A 453 8.36 -2.92 15.52
CA LEU A 453 9.54 -2.73 16.35
C LEU A 453 9.95 -1.26 16.46
N GLY A 454 9.79 -0.49 15.38
CA GLY A 454 10.11 0.92 15.33
C GLY A 454 9.16 1.80 16.15
N LEU A 455 7.87 1.46 16.16
CA LEU A 455 6.83 2.25 16.83
C LEU A 455 6.54 1.82 18.27
N ALA A 456 6.56 0.53 18.58
CA ALA A 456 6.08 0.02 19.84
C ALA A 456 7.08 0.18 21.00
N ASP A 457 6.58 0.41 22.19
CA ASP A 457 7.32 0.32 23.46
C ASP A 457 7.43 -1.14 23.90
N VAL A 458 6.32 -1.89 23.75
CA VAL A 458 6.21 -3.32 24.07
C VAL A 458 5.69 -4.05 22.84
N VAL A 459 6.27 -5.22 22.58
CA VAL A 459 5.89 -6.09 21.45
C VAL A 459 5.30 -7.39 21.97
N LEU A 460 4.14 -7.75 21.43
CA LEU A 460 3.46 -9.03 21.59
C LEU A 460 3.75 -9.86 20.34
N VAL A 461 4.51 -10.94 20.47
CA VAL A 461 4.75 -11.86 19.36
C VAL A 461 3.56 -12.82 19.25
N VAL A 462 2.86 -12.79 18.12
CA VAL A 462 1.64 -13.55 17.87
C VAL A 462 1.87 -14.62 16.81
N ALA A 463 1.53 -15.87 17.11
CA ALA A 463 1.47 -16.96 16.15
C ALA A 463 0.29 -17.88 16.47
N ASP A 464 -0.34 -18.43 15.43
CA ASP A 464 -1.46 -19.37 15.50
C ASP A 464 -2.55 -18.92 16.51
N GLY A 465 -2.87 -17.62 16.49
CA GLY A 465 -3.89 -17.04 17.36
C GLY A 465 -3.51 -16.96 18.84
N ARG A 466 -2.23 -17.01 19.21
CA ARG A 466 -1.76 -16.92 20.60
C ARG A 466 -0.62 -15.92 20.76
N ILE A 467 -0.54 -15.29 21.91
CA ILE A 467 0.62 -14.50 22.31
C ILE A 467 1.70 -15.44 22.83
N LEU A 468 2.79 -15.58 22.07
CA LEU A 468 3.93 -16.43 22.44
C LEU A 468 4.83 -15.76 23.47
N ARG A 469 5.09 -14.45 23.30
CA ARG A 469 5.96 -13.65 24.16
C ARG A 469 5.50 -12.19 24.19
N THR A 470 5.77 -11.56 25.34
CA THR A 470 5.63 -10.12 25.54
C THR A 470 6.99 -9.59 25.94
N LEU A 471 7.54 -8.66 25.18
CA LEU A 471 8.90 -8.14 25.37
C LEU A 471 8.94 -6.63 25.11
N PRO A 472 9.79 -5.86 25.83
CA PRO A 472 10.16 -4.51 25.40
C PRO A 472 10.76 -4.55 24.00
N SER A 473 10.35 -3.62 23.12
CA SER A 473 10.76 -3.65 21.71
C SER A 473 12.29 -3.58 21.49
N HIS A 474 13.03 -2.95 22.41
CA HIS A 474 14.48 -2.87 22.35
C HIS A 474 15.22 -4.19 22.71
N GLN A 475 14.49 -5.21 23.18
CA GLN A 475 15.06 -6.53 23.54
C GLN A 475 14.87 -7.59 22.44
N ILE A 476 14.25 -7.23 21.34
CA ILE A 476 13.99 -8.14 20.22
C ILE A 476 14.18 -7.40 18.88
N ASP A 477 14.77 -8.08 17.92
CA ASP A 477 14.88 -7.63 16.53
C ASP A 477 13.96 -8.45 15.62
N GLU A 478 13.91 -8.10 14.34
CA GLU A 478 13.08 -8.78 13.36
C GLU A 478 13.37 -10.28 13.28
N HIS A 479 14.66 -10.63 13.29
CA HIS A 479 15.07 -12.03 13.23
C HIS A 479 14.59 -12.81 14.47
N GLY A 480 14.67 -12.20 15.65
CA GLY A 480 14.16 -12.77 16.89
C GLY A 480 12.65 -12.99 16.87
N VAL A 481 11.87 -12.07 16.28
CA VAL A 481 10.42 -12.24 16.10
C VAL A 481 10.14 -13.43 15.18
N LEU A 482 10.80 -13.50 14.03
CA LEU A 482 10.63 -14.60 13.06
C LEU A 482 11.00 -15.95 13.67
N ASP A 483 12.11 -16.01 14.42
CA ASP A 483 12.56 -17.23 15.09
C ASP A 483 11.55 -17.73 16.14
N LEU A 484 10.94 -16.81 16.91
CA LEU A 484 9.89 -17.16 17.87
C LEU A 484 8.62 -17.68 17.16
N VAL A 485 8.19 -17.03 16.09
CA VAL A 485 7.01 -17.45 15.32
C VAL A 485 7.23 -18.84 14.70
N MET A 486 8.39 -19.07 14.07
CA MET A 486 8.73 -20.36 13.46
C MET A 486 8.81 -21.51 14.49
N LYS A 487 9.33 -21.24 15.68
CA LYS A 487 9.42 -22.24 16.77
C LYS A 487 8.05 -22.47 17.42
N GLY A 488 7.23 -21.44 17.54
CA GLY A 488 5.89 -21.54 18.13
C GLY A 488 4.90 -22.32 17.27
N SER A 489 5.01 -22.21 15.95
CA SER A 489 4.18 -22.99 15.00
C SER A 489 4.57 -24.46 14.88
N ALA A 490 5.68 -24.87 15.50
CA ALA A 490 6.17 -26.27 15.49
C ALA A 490 5.85 -27.05 16.80
N ALA A 491 5.21 -26.42 17.77
CA ALA A 491 4.82 -26.98 19.06
C ALA A 491 3.30 -27.15 19.17
#